data_93814f3b1bd0d98b47050f9d12ec4afa
#
_entry.id   93814f3b1bd0d98b47050f9d12ec4afa
#
_cell.length_a   1.000
_cell.length_b   1.000
_cell.length_c   1.000
_cell.angle_alpha   90.00
_cell.angle_beta   90.00
_cell.angle_gamma   90.00
#
_symmetry.space_group_name_H-M   'P 1'
#
loop_
_entity.id
_entity.type
_entity.pdbx_description
1 polymer ?
#
loop_
_entity_poly.entity_id
_entity_poly.type
_entity_poly.pdbx_seq_one_letter_code
_entity_poly.pdbx_strand_id
1 'polypeptide(L)'
;DFGPRPPDAIKNYYYTYYNSWVVKSAHRLGQFDLSQRGMEFILDFWDSTSGGFYSSRDERGPQTEQDLWVVSGSGWCALYTGRMDVARGVGAWMKRLMNDQPNYPEEMWTVFSRARGLITEVLHDDEFRYQLSRDESRDQSFYHPGIAAGFLSRLYMATGEQEWLDLARDYMRFCDGVGDYHFRLLRAGKVGWAAAMLYTLTGEQNYRDIAIRVGDNLIEAQTELGYWESTNDDIVGPSNDATA
;
A
#
# COMPACT_ATOMS: atom_id res chain seq x y z
N ASP A 1 -18.33 -0.29 9.47
CA ASP A 1 -17.78 -0.21 10.82
C ASP A 1 -17.68 -1.62 11.41
N PHE A 2 -16.48 -2.04 11.76
CA PHE A 2 -16.20 -3.38 12.31
C PHE A 2 -16.46 -3.47 13.84
N GLY A 3 -17.36 -2.64 14.37
CA GLY A 3 -17.75 -2.62 15.76
C GLY A 3 -17.02 -1.57 16.61
N PRO A 4 -17.43 -1.40 17.87
CA PRO A 4 -16.85 -0.41 18.76
C PRO A 4 -15.41 -0.83 19.12
N ARG A 5 -14.45 -0.18 18.48
CA ARG A 5 -13.04 -0.26 18.86
C ARG A 5 -12.68 1.02 19.60
N PRO A 6 -11.79 0.97 20.59
CA PRO A 6 -11.34 2.19 21.23
C PRO A 6 -10.78 3.15 20.17
N PRO A 7 -11.10 4.44 20.28
CA PRO A 7 -10.54 5.44 19.39
C PRO A 7 -9.04 5.52 19.67
N ASP A 8 -8.24 4.99 18.78
CA ASP A 8 -6.80 5.25 18.76
C ASP A 8 -6.44 6.07 17.51
N ALA A 9 -5.35 6.79 17.58
CA ALA A 9 -4.89 7.65 16.49
C ALA A 9 -4.69 6.87 15.18
N ILE A 10 -4.22 5.62 15.25
CA ILE A 10 -3.97 4.76 14.09
C ILE A 10 -5.29 4.44 13.35
N LYS A 11 -6.36 4.12 14.07
CA LYS A 11 -7.67 3.81 13.44
C LYS A 11 -8.30 5.02 12.77
N ASN A 12 -8.12 6.19 13.33
CA ASN A 12 -8.57 7.42 12.72
C ASN A 12 -7.74 7.78 11.49
N TYR A 13 -6.45 7.45 11.49
CA TYR A 13 -5.53 7.73 10.41
C TYR A 13 -5.75 6.81 9.19
N TYR A 14 -5.96 5.51 9.40
CA TYR A 14 -6.15 4.55 8.30
C TYR A 14 -7.63 4.27 8.00
N TYR A 15 -8.50 5.19 8.29
CA TYR A 15 -9.95 4.99 8.22
C TYR A 15 -10.44 4.55 6.84
N THR A 16 -10.00 5.20 5.77
CA THR A 16 -10.39 4.86 4.40
C THR A 16 -9.78 3.54 3.94
N TYR A 17 -8.59 3.17 4.41
CA TYR A 17 -7.95 1.93 4.02
C TYR A 17 -8.80 0.71 4.37
N TYR A 18 -9.29 0.62 5.58
CA TYR A 18 -10.15 -0.49 5.99
C TYR A 18 -11.46 -0.53 5.20
N ASN A 19 -12.06 0.62 4.94
CA ASN A 19 -13.27 0.72 4.14
C ASN A 19 -13.00 0.36 2.66
N SER A 20 -11.80 0.61 2.15
CA SER A 20 -11.42 0.25 0.79
C SER A 20 -11.43 -1.26 0.54
N TRP A 21 -11.10 -2.06 1.54
CA TRP A 21 -11.20 -3.52 1.46
C TRP A 21 -12.65 -4.00 1.31
N VAL A 22 -13.58 -3.35 1.99
CA VAL A 22 -15.02 -3.65 1.85
C VAL A 22 -15.49 -3.37 0.42
N VAL A 23 -15.14 -2.19 -0.12
CA VAL A 23 -15.49 -1.80 -1.50
C VAL A 23 -14.92 -2.78 -2.52
N LYS A 24 -13.63 -3.09 -2.43
CA LYS A 24 -12.96 -4.04 -3.32
C LYS A 24 -13.57 -5.43 -3.23
N SER A 25 -13.81 -5.94 -2.02
CA SER A 25 -14.38 -7.26 -1.81
C SER A 25 -15.81 -7.35 -2.30
N ALA A 26 -16.63 -6.34 -2.03
CA ALA A 26 -18.00 -6.26 -2.54
C ALA A 26 -18.02 -6.30 -4.06
N HIS A 27 -17.14 -5.55 -4.73
CA HIS A 27 -17.02 -5.56 -6.18
C HIS A 27 -16.69 -6.95 -6.72
N ARG A 28 -15.67 -7.61 -6.15
CA ARG A 28 -15.24 -8.96 -6.56
C ARG A 28 -16.32 -10.03 -6.34
N LEU A 29 -17.19 -9.83 -5.38
CA LEU A 29 -18.33 -10.72 -5.10
C LEU A 29 -19.60 -10.36 -5.89
N GLY A 30 -19.52 -9.41 -6.85
CA GLY A 30 -20.65 -8.99 -7.66
C GLY A 30 -21.68 -8.09 -6.90
N GLN A 31 -21.34 -7.62 -5.71
CA GLN A 31 -22.15 -6.72 -4.92
C GLN A 31 -21.93 -5.25 -5.38
N PHE A 32 -22.27 -4.97 -6.65
CA PHE A 32 -21.93 -3.70 -7.29
C PHE A 32 -22.56 -2.49 -6.65
N ASP A 33 -23.81 -2.59 -6.17
CA ASP A 33 -24.49 -1.50 -5.45
C ASP A 33 -23.71 -1.13 -4.17
N LEU A 34 -23.28 -2.11 -3.40
CA LEU A 34 -22.49 -1.89 -2.20
C LEU A 34 -21.13 -1.28 -2.53
N SER A 35 -20.46 -1.78 -3.58
CA SER A 35 -19.16 -1.25 -3.98
C SER A 35 -19.23 0.19 -4.49
N GLN A 36 -20.27 0.55 -5.26
CA GLN A 36 -20.46 1.91 -5.76
C GLN A 36 -20.76 2.90 -4.60
N ARG A 37 -21.67 2.56 -3.71
CA ARG A 37 -21.95 3.40 -2.53
C ARG A 37 -20.74 3.55 -1.62
N GLY A 38 -19.98 2.46 -1.43
CA GLY A 38 -18.73 2.51 -0.68
C GLY A 38 -17.68 3.38 -1.34
N MET A 39 -17.59 3.37 -2.68
CA MET A 39 -16.69 4.25 -3.41
C MET A 39 -17.09 5.73 -3.28
N GLU A 40 -18.39 6.04 -3.32
CA GLU A 40 -18.87 7.41 -3.07
C GLU A 40 -18.40 7.92 -1.70
N PHE A 41 -18.50 7.09 -0.66
CA PHE A 41 -17.96 7.42 0.65
C PHE A 41 -16.44 7.64 0.63
N ILE A 42 -15.67 6.80 -0.08
CA ILE A 42 -14.20 6.95 -0.18
C ILE A 42 -13.83 8.24 -0.91
N LEU A 43 -14.62 8.68 -1.90
CA LEU A 43 -14.40 9.92 -2.65
C LEU A 43 -14.47 11.18 -1.78
N ASP A 44 -15.16 11.16 -0.63
CA ASP A 44 -15.15 12.26 0.33
C ASP A 44 -13.76 12.56 0.90
N PHE A 45 -12.82 11.62 0.76
CA PHE A 45 -11.44 11.74 1.19
C PHE A 45 -10.48 12.08 0.06
N TRP A 46 -10.94 12.16 -1.17
CA TRP A 46 -10.12 12.45 -2.31
C TRP A 46 -9.75 13.93 -2.39
N ASP A 47 -8.46 14.20 -2.49
CA ASP A 47 -7.93 15.53 -2.79
C ASP A 47 -7.67 15.65 -4.29
N SER A 48 -8.62 16.20 -5.04
CA SER A 48 -8.50 16.37 -6.50
C SER A 48 -7.33 17.26 -6.92
N THR A 49 -6.77 18.07 -6.01
CA THR A 49 -5.62 18.93 -6.29
C THR A 49 -4.31 18.15 -6.27
N SER A 50 -4.14 17.23 -5.32
CA SER A 50 -2.94 16.39 -5.23
C SER A 50 -3.09 15.06 -5.98
N GLY A 51 -4.30 14.57 -6.14
CA GLY A 51 -4.61 13.24 -6.64
C GLY A 51 -4.58 12.15 -5.56
N GLY A 52 -4.16 12.48 -4.34
CA GLY A 52 -4.10 11.57 -3.21
C GLY A 52 -5.40 11.51 -2.40
N PHE A 53 -5.37 10.74 -1.32
CA PHE A 53 -6.47 10.62 -0.36
C PHE A 53 -6.02 11.00 1.03
N TYR A 54 -6.81 11.79 1.73
CA TYR A 54 -6.53 12.17 3.10
C TYR A 54 -6.58 10.95 4.03
N SER A 55 -5.55 10.83 4.85
CA SER A 55 -5.44 9.72 5.82
C SER A 55 -6.26 9.95 7.08
N SER A 56 -6.54 11.22 7.43
CA SER A 56 -7.35 11.56 8.59
C SER A 56 -8.84 11.29 8.33
N ARG A 57 -9.54 10.79 9.34
CA ARG A 57 -10.99 10.65 9.33
C ARG A 57 -11.71 12.00 9.29
N ASP A 58 -11.24 12.95 10.06
CA ASP A 58 -11.98 14.18 10.39
C ASP A 58 -11.42 15.44 9.70
N GLU A 59 -10.17 15.40 9.25
CA GLU A 59 -9.49 16.54 8.69
C GLU A 59 -9.35 16.43 7.16
N ARG A 60 -9.61 17.54 6.48
CA ARG A 60 -9.47 17.72 5.04
C ARG A 60 -8.83 19.07 4.77
N GLY A 61 -7.60 19.08 4.28
CA GLY A 61 -6.95 20.35 3.98
C GLY A 61 -5.51 20.21 3.51
N PRO A 62 -4.85 21.34 3.21
CA PRO A 62 -3.49 21.29 2.70
C PRO A 62 -2.46 20.69 3.65
N GLN A 63 -2.69 20.77 4.96
CA GLN A 63 -1.80 20.23 5.99
C GLN A 63 -2.07 18.76 6.30
N THR A 64 -3.25 18.23 5.90
CA THR A 64 -3.65 16.87 6.21
C THR A 64 -2.79 15.87 5.43
N GLU A 65 -2.26 14.88 6.12
CA GLU A 65 -1.41 13.85 5.57
C GLU A 65 -2.15 12.93 4.60
N GLN A 66 -1.42 12.46 3.61
CA GLN A 66 -1.80 11.48 2.61
C GLN A 66 -0.72 10.40 2.63
N ASP A 67 -1.05 9.24 3.14
CA ASP A 67 -0.13 8.11 3.29
C ASP A 67 -0.23 7.17 2.09
N LEU A 68 0.91 6.64 1.64
CA LEU A 68 0.98 5.76 0.47
C LEU A 68 0.07 4.53 0.60
N TRP A 69 -0.07 3.99 1.80
CA TRP A 69 -0.94 2.86 2.07
C TRP A 69 -2.41 3.20 1.85
N VAL A 70 -2.87 4.32 2.45
CA VAL A 70 -4.24 4.83 2.30
C VAL A 70 -4.55 5.18 0.85
N VAL A 71 -3.64 5.90 0.19
CA VAL A 71 -3.79 6.33 -1.21
C VAL A 71 -3.85 5.12 -2.14
N SER A 72 -2.99 4.12 -1.94
CA SER A 72 -3.01 2.89 -2.75
C SER A 72 -4.32 2.12 -2.60
N GLY A 73 -4.80 1.93 -1.37
CA GLY A 73 -6.05 1.22 -1.10
C GLY A 73 -7.26 1.90 -1.75
N SER A 74 -7.34 3.23 -1.64
CA SER A 74 -8.39 4.03 -2.26
C SER A 74 -8.29 4.04 -3.79
N GLY A 75 -7.07 4.08 -4.33
CA GLY A 75 -6.81 3.95 -5.78
C GLY A 75 -7.30 2.61 -6.34
N TRP A 76 -7.12 1.51 -5.61
CA TRP A 76 -7.67 0.21 -5.98
C TRP A 76 -9.20 0.25 -6.10
N CYS A 77 -9.88 0.89 -5.17
CA CYS A 77 -11.32 1.05 -5.25
C CYS A 77 -11.75 1.84 -6.48
N ALA A 78 -11.02 2.90 -6.82
CA ALA A 78 -11.25 3.68 -8.02
C ALA A 78 -11.13 2.81 -9.28
N LEU A 79 -10.10 1.96 -9.38
CA LEU A 79 -9.94 1.02 -10.50
C LEU A 79 -11.11 0.04 -10.60
N TYR A 80 -11.49 -0.62 -9.50
CA TYR A 80 -12.58 -1.60 -9.50
C TYR A 80 -13.93 -0.97 -9.82
N THR A 81 -14.18 0.27 -9.42
CA THR A 81 -15.47 0.96 -9.63
C THR A 81 -15.49 1.80 -10.90
N GLY A 82 -14.42 1.76 -11.72
CA GLY A 82 -14.35 2.45 -13.02
C GLY A 82 -14.09 3.96 -12.91
N ARG A 83 -13.64 4.47 -11.76
CA ARG A 83 -13.27 5.88 -11.59
C ARG A 83 -11.83 6.12 -12.10
N MET A 84 -11.68 6.05 -13.43
CA MET A 84 -10.35 6.08 -14.06
C MET A 84 -9.62 7.42 -13.91
N ASP A 85 -10.33 8.52 -13.83
CA ASP A 85 -9.81 9.85 -13.54
C ASP A 85 -9.15 9.91 -12.15
N VAL A 86 -9.83 9.36 -11.15
CA VAL A 86 -9.31 9.22 -9.78
C VAL A 86 -8.10 8.29 -9.73
N ALA A 87 -8.18 7.14 -10.42
CA ALA A 87 -7.08 6.17 -10.46
C ALA A 87 -5.82 6.76 -11.12
N ARG A 88 -5.96 7.52 -12.21
CA ARG A 88 -4.83 8.27 -12.81
C ARG A 88 -4.31 9.36 -11.88
N GLY A 89 -5.19 10.05 -11.15
CA GLY A 89 -4.81 11.01 -10.11
C GLY A 89 -3.91 10.38 -9.04
N VAL A 90 -4.27 9.19 -8.57
CA VAL A 90 -3.46 8.40 -7.62
C VAL A 90 -2.10 8.02 -8.23
N GLY A 91 -2.08 7.57 -9.49
CA GLY A 91 -0.82 7.29 -10.20
C GLY A 91 0.09 8.53 -10.28
N ALA A 92 -0.47 9.68 -10.62
CA ALA A 92 0.26 10.95 -10.67
C ALA A 92 0.76 11.39 -9.29
N TRP A 93 -0.02 11.17 -8.23
CA TRP A 93 0.40 11.40 -6.86
C TRP A 93 1.58 10.49 -6.47
N MET A 94 1.52 9.21 -6.79
CA MET A 94 2.62 8.25 -6.54
C MET A 94 3.89 8.62 -7.32
N LYS A 95 3.75 9.12 -8.56
CA LYS A 95 4.87 9.60 -9.37
C LYS A 95 5.55 10.81 -8.72
N ARG A 96 4.77 11.74 -8.18
CA ARG A 96 5.32 12.86 -7.41
C ARG A 96 6.04 12.40 -6.17
N LEU A 97 5.41 11.52 -5.38
CA LEU A 97 6.03 10.96 -4.17
C LEU A 97 7.38 10.31 -4.48
N MET A 98 7.48 9.55 -5.57
CA MET A 98 8.72 8.91 -6.00
C MET A 98 9.78 9.92 -6.46
N ASN A 99 9.39 10.94 -7.23
CA ASN A 99 10.32 11.94 -7.74
C ASN A 99 10.95 12.80 -6.63
N ASP A 100 10.22 12.99 -5.53
CA ASP A 100 10.65 13.83 -4.41
C ASP A 100 11.49 13.07 -3.38
N GLN A 101 11.77 11.75 -3.57
CA GLN A 101 12.58 10.94 -2.65
C GLN A 101 14.02 11.46 -2.57
N PRO A 102 14.54 11.79 -1.37
CA PRO A 102 15.86 12.40 -1.24
C PRO A 102 17.00 11.38 -1.40
N ASN A 103 16.83 10.15 -0.98
CA ASN A 103 17.88 9.12 -0.90
C ASN A 103 17.40 7.75 -1.39
N TYR A 104 16.52 7.72 -2.40
CA TYR A 104 16.03 6.47 -2.96
C TYR A 104 17.12 5.79 -3.84
N PRO A 105 17.30 4.47 -3.76
CA PRO A 105 16.49 3.48 -3.08
C PRO A 105 16.95 3.08 -1.67
N GLU A 106 17.92 3.77 -1.07
CA GLU A 106 18.41 3.42 0.26
C GLU A 106 17.37 3.68 1.35
N GLU A 107 16.58 4.72 1.16
CA GLU A 107 15.46 5.10 2.00
C GLU A 107 14.23 5.36 1.15
N MET A 108 13.04 5.16 1.72
CA MET A 108 11.76 5.47 1.09
C MET A 108 10.83 6.13 2.09
N TRP A 109 10.43 7.37 1.82
CA TRP A 109 9.44 8.13 2.58
C TRP A 109 8.06 7.95 1.96
N THR A 110 7.02 7.83 2.77
CA THR A 110 5.70 7.35 2.34
C THR A 110 4.55 8.29 2.61
N VAL A 111 4.82 9.42 3.27
CA VAL A 111 3.79 10.39 3.67
C VAL A 111 3.99 11.73 2.96
N PHE A 112 2.89 12.29 2.50
CA PHE A 112 2.83 13.55 1.78
C PHE A 112 1.74 14.46 2.35
N SER A 113 1.90 15.77 2.23
CA SER A 113 0.79 16.73 2.32
C SER A 113 0.94 17.81 1.26
N ARG A 114 -0.16 18.44 0.86
CA ARG A 114 -0.09 19.53 -0.14
C ARG A 114 0.75 20.71 0.30
N ALA A 115 0.72 21.03 1.59
CA ALA A 115 1.43 22.17 2.14
C ALA A 115 2.93 21.95 2.27
N ARG A 116 3.37 20.71 2.48
CA ARG A 116 4.77 20.37 2.78
C ARG A 116 5.46 19.58 1.67
N GLY A 117 4.69 18.99 0.72
CA GLY A 117 5.24 18.01 -0.20
C GLY A 117 5.49 16.66 0.48
N LEU A 118 6.51 15.92 0.05
CA LEU A 118 6.99 14.73 0.72
C LEU A 118 7.47 15.09 2.13
N ILE A 119 6.98 14.36 3.14
CA ILE A 119 7.36 14.54 4.54
C ILE A 119 8.55 13.64 4.84
N THR A 120 9.72 14.25 5.02
CA THR A 120 11.00 13.56 5.28
C THR A 120 11.46 13.70 6.72
N GLU A 121 10.50 13.73 7.64
CA GLU A 121 10.71 13.74 9.08
C GLU A 121 9.60 12.94 9.77
N VAL A 122 9.89 12.37 10.91
CA VAL A 122 8.90 11.66 11.72
C VAL A 122 8.16 12.67 12.59
N LEU A 123 6.87 12.87 12.33
CA LEU A 123 6.06 13.87 13.05
C LEU A 123 5.34 13.30 14.28
N HIS A 124 5.22 11.99 14.38
CA HIS A 124 4.52 11.29 15.46
C HIS A 124 5.33 10.07 15.92
N ASP A 125 4.97 9.46 17.02
CA ASP A 125 5.66 8.28 17.59
C ASP A 125 5.55 6.98 16.75
N ASP A 126 5.09 7.10 15.50
CA ASP A 126 4.86 6.02 14.56
C ASP A 126 5.87 6.10 13.38
N GLU A 127 7.15 5.96 13.71
CA GLU A 127 8.28 6.14 12.78
C GLU A 127 8.18 5.23 11.55
N PHE A 128 7.82 3.96 11.73
CA PHE A 128 7.75 2.99 10.65
C PHE A 128 6.70 3.31 9.58
N ARG A 129 5.78 4.22 9.86
CA ARG A 129 4.80 4.73 8.90
C ARG A 129 5.40 5.70 7.89
N TYR A 130 6.38 6.50 8.33
CA TYR A 130 6.95 7.57 7.51
C TYR A 130 8.09 7.10 6.62
N GLN A 131 8.91 6.20 7.09
CA GLN A 131 10.17 5.84 6.45
C GLN A 131 10.41 4.32 6.44
N LEU A 132 10.95 3.83 5.33
CA LEU A 132 11.61 2.53 5.23
C LEU A 132 13.10 2.74 4.95
N SER A 133 13.95 1.85 5.46
CA SER A 133 15.38 1.81 5.18
C SER A 133 15.82 0.41 4.74
N ARG A 134 16.71 0.33 3.76
CA ARG A 134 17.29 -0.94 3.32
C ARG A 134 18.19 -1.60 4.37
N ASP A 135 18.88 -0.78 5.15
CA ASP A 135 19.88 -1.23 6.13
C ASP A 135 19.26 -1.62 7.47
N GLU A 136 17.96 -1.36 7.64
CA GLU A 136 17.27 -1.66 8.88
C GLU A 136 16.90 -3.14 8.99
N SER A 137 17.26 -3.76 10.12
CA SER A 137 16.84 -5.13 10.47
C SER A 137 15.67 -5.16 11.46
N ARG A 138 15.04 -4.02 11.70
CA ARG A 138 13.85 -3.87 12.55
C ARG A 138 12.57 -4.11 11.78
N ASP A 139 11.48 -4.26 12.48
CA ASP A 139 10.14 -4.33 11.88
C ASP A 139 9.81 -3.01 11.17
N GLN A 140 9.47 -3.09 9.90
CA GLN A 140 9.19 -1.95 9.03
C GLN A 140 7.92 -2.20 8.21
N SER A 141 7.33 -1.13 7.69
CA SER A 141 6.20 -1.20 6.76
C SER A 141 6.63 -1.64 5.35
N PHE A 142 7.37 -2.73 5.26
CA PHE A 142 7.97 -3.26 4.03
C PHE A 142 6.96 -3.60 2.92
N TYR A 143 5.69 -3.54 3.20
CA TYR A 143 4.61 -3.70 2.22
C TYR A 143 4.44 -2.48 1.29
N HIS A 144 4.94 -1.30 1.62
CA HIS A 144 4.72 -0.07 0.86
C HIS A 144 5.15 -0.15 -0.61
N PRO A 145 6.38 -0.58 -0.96
CA PRO A 145 6.75 -0.73 -2.36
C PRO A 145 5.85 -1.71 -3.11
N GLY A 146 5.46 -2.80 -2.46
CA GLY A 146 4.56 -3.79 -3.04
C GLY A 146 3.15 -3.27 -3.28
N ILE A 147 2.56 -2.51 -2.35
CA ILE A 147 1.22 -1.94 -2.54
C ILE A 147 1.21 -0.94 -3.70
N ALA A 148 2.22 -0.08 -3.76
CA ALA A 148 2.35 0.91 -4.83
C ALA A 148 2.54 0.23 -6.18
N ALA A 149 3.50 -0.68 -6.30
CA ALA A 149 3.77 -1.41 -7.53
C ALA A 149 2.58 -2.25 -7.99
N GLY A 150 1.86 -2.89 -7.06
CA GLY A 150 0.66 -3.64 -7.37
C GLY A 150 -0.45 -2.77 -7.94
N PHE A 151 -0.72 -1.61 -7.32
CA PHE A 151 -1.69 -0.66 -7.86
C PHE A 151 -1.29 -0.16 -9.25
N LEU A 152 -0.04 0.29 -9.42
CA LEU A 152 0.47 0.83 -10.68
C LEU A 152 0.47 -0.22 -11.81
N SER A 153 0.81 -1.47 -11.49
CA SER A 153 0.70 -2.59 -12.44
C SER A 153 -0.74 -2.78 -12.94
N ARG A 154 -1.72 -2.67 -12.05
CA ARG A 154 -3.14 -2.75 -12.45
C ARG A 154 -3.59 -1.52 -13.21
N LEU A 155 -3.11 -0.34 -12.87
CA LEU A 155 -3.38 0.88 -13.63
C LEU A 155 -2.83 0.75 -15.04
N TYR A 156 -1.61 0.23 -15.21
CA TYR A 156 -1.06 -0.11 -16.52
C TYR A 156 -1.96 -1.10 -17.29
N MET A 157 -2.38 -2.18 -16.65
CA MET A 157 -3.27 -3.16 -17.31
C MET A 157 -4.60 -2.55 -17.76
N ALA A 158 -5.11 -1.57 -17.03
CA ALA A 158 -6.38 -0.91 -17.34
C ALA A 158 -6.25 0.17 -18.42
N THR A 159 -5.08 0.79 -18.55
CA THR A 159 -4.90 1.97 -19.43
C THR A 159 -3.98 1.71 -20.62
N GLY A 160 -3.04 0.76 -20.52
CA GLY A 160 -1.95 0.56 -21.46
C GLY A 160 -0.87 1.64 -21.43
N GLU A 161 -0.94 2.58 -20.48
CA GLU A 161 0.00 3.70 -20.36
C GLU A 161 1.31 3.22 -19.71
N GLN A 162 2.39 3.15 -20.49
CA GLN A 162 3.68 2.56 -20.11
C GLN A 162 4.29 3.19 -18.86
N GLU A 163 4.04 4.47 -18.62
CA GLU A 163 4.57 5.19 -17.46
C GLU A 163 4.20 4.53 -16.12
N TRP A 164 3.02 3.90 -16.04
CA TRP A 164 2.60 3.22 -14.81
C TRP A 164 3.37 1.93 -14.54
N LEU A 165 3.70 1.20 -15.59
CA LEU A 165 4.55 0.01 -15.46
C LEU A 165 5.97 0.38 -15.08
N ASP A 166 6.52 1.44 -15.66
CA ASP A 166 7.87 1.92 -15.34
C ASP A 166 7.93 2.44 -13.90
N LEU A 167 6.91 3.17 -13.46
CA LEU A 167 6.82 3.63 -12.08
C LEU A 167 6.66 2.46 -11.09
N ALA A 168 5.93 1.39 -11.47
CA ALA A 168 5.82 0.18 -10.65
C ALA A 168 7.19 -0.49 -10.47
N ARG A 169 8.00 -0.54 -11.53
CA ARG A 169 9.39 -1.01 -11.45
C ARG A 169 10.22 -0.14 -10.51
N ASP A 170 10.08 1.18 -10.64
CA ASP A 170 10.80 2.12 -9.78
C ASP A 170 10.50 1.85 -8.29
N TYR A 171 9.24 1.68 -7.90
CA TYR A 171 8.89 1.33 -6.52
C TYR A 171 9.52 0.01 -6.06
N MET A 172 9.57 -0.99 -6.93
CA MET A 172 10.16 -2.30 -6.59
C MET A 172 11.68 -2.29 -6.49
N ARG A 173 12.38 -1.29 -7.04
CA ARG A 173 13.84 -1.13 -6.86
C ARG A 173 14.25 -1.01 -5.39
N PHE A 174 13.37 -0.56 -4.51
CA PHE A 174 13.64 -0.59 -3.07
C PHE A 174 13.94 -2.02 -2.58
N CYS A 175 13.30 -3.02 -3.16
CA CYS A 175 13.47 -4.42 -2.79
C CYS A 175 14.79 -5.04 -3.31
N ASP A 176 15.46 -4.37 -4.26
CA ASP A 176 16.76 -4.81 -4.75
C ASP A 176 17.84 -4.53 -3.70
N GLY A 177 18.47 -5.56 -3.16
CA GLY A 177 19.55 -5.42 -2.20
C GLY A 177 19.12 -5.31 -0.72
N VAL A 178 17.82 -5.39 -0.40
CA VAL A 178 17.38 -5.54 0.99
C VAL A 178 17.75 -6.93 1.52
N GLY A 179 18.05 -7.01 2.81
CA GLY A 179 18.41 -8.26 3.49
C GLY A 179 17.25 -9.26 3.58
N ASP A 180 17.58 -10.52 3.91
CA ASP A 180 16.61 -11.61 4.07
C ASP A 180 15.54 -11.29 5.11
N TYR A 181 15.89 -10.56 6.13
CA TYR A 181 14.97 -10.16 7.19
C TYR A 181 13.66 -9.56 6.66
N HIS A 182 13.75 -8.65 5.69
CA HIS A 182 12.59 -7.96 5.13
C HIS A 182 11.60 -8.92 4.45
N PHE A 183 12.11 -9.96 3.77
CA PHE A 183 11.27 -10.94 3.08
C PHE A 183 10.64 -11.99 4.01
N ARG A 184 11.14 -12.12 5.24
CA ARG A 184 10.57 -13.00 6.27
C ARG A 184 9.41 -12.39 7.04
N LEU A 185 9.23 -11.08 6.94
CA LEU A 185 8.08 -10.41 7.54
C LEU A 185 6.80 -10.83 6.81
N LEU A 186 5.75 -11.16 7.54
CA LEU A 186 4.44 -11.51 6.94
C LEU A 186 3.91 -10.39 6.02
N ARG A 187 4.22 -9.15 6.34
CA ARG A 187 3.90 -7.96 5.54
C ARG A 187 4.54 -7.97 4.15
N ALA A 188 5.62 -8.73 3.95
CA ALA A 188 6.25 -8.91 2.64
C ALA A 188 5.33 -9.60 1.63
N GLY A 189 4.24 -10.22 2.06
CA GLY A 189 3.23 -10.80 1.17
C GLY A 189 2.76 -9.87 0.06
N LYS A 190 2.64 -8.55 0.35
CA LYS A 190 2.25 -7.55 -0.64
C LYS A 190 3.38 -7.25 -1.66
N VAL A 191 4.64 -7.38 -1.25
CA VAL A 191 5.80 -7.30 -2.14
C VAL A 191 5.84 -8.53 -3.06
N GLY A 192 5.68 -9.73 -2.52
CA GLY A 192 5.63 -10.98 -3.29
C GLY A 192 4.49 -10.98 -4.33
N TRP A 193 3.30 -10.49 -3.93
CA TRP A 193 2.17 -10.35 -4.83
C TRP A 193 2.45 -9.34 -5.98
N ALA A 194 3.00 -8.17 -5.68
CA ALA A 194 3.36 -7.20 -6.71
C ALA A 194 4.47 -7.72 -7.64
N ALA A 195 5.46 -8.41 -7.09
CA ALA A 195 6.51 -9.06 -7.86
C ALA A 195 5.94 -10.12 -8.81
N ALA A 196 5.00 -10.96 -8.37
CA ALA A 196 4.33 -11.92 -9.23
C ALA A 196 3.56 -11.25 -10.39
N MET A 197 2.91 -10.12 -10.12
CA MET A 197 2.24 -9.32 -11.16
C MET A 197 3.25 -8.76 -12.16
N LEU A 198 4.33 -8.14 -11.69
CA LEU A 198 5.37 -7.59 -12.56
C LEU A 198 6.04 -8.68 -13.40
N TYR A 199 6.35 -9.83 -12.83
CA TYR A 199 6.84 -10.97 -13.61
C TYR A 199 5.87 -11.37 -14.72
N THR A 200 4.57 -11.43 -14.44
CA THR A 200 3.55 -11.78 -15.44
C THR A 200 3.50 -10.75 -16.58
N LEU A 201 3.73 -9.47 -16.28
CA LEU A 201 3.67 -8.39 -17.26
C LEU A 201 4.96 -8.22 -18.05
N THR A 202 6.11 -8.53 -17.46
CA THR A 202 7.44 -8.19 -18.02
C THR A 202 8.30 -9.39 -18.40
N GLY A 203 8.09 -10.54 -17.72
CA GLY A 203 8.97 -11.71 -17.82
C GLY A 203 10.31 -11.55 -17.11
N GLU A 204 10.54 -10.46 -16.38
CA GLU A 204 11.81 -10.18 -15.72
C GLU A 204 12.04 -11.12 -14.52
N GLN A 205 13.17 -11.88 -14.58
CA GLN A 205 13.44 -12.97 -13.66
C GLN A 205 13.59 -12.54 -12.20
N ASN A 206 14.14 -11.35 -11.93
CA ASN A 206 14.28 -10.80 -10.59
C ASN A 206 12.92 -10.74 -9.84
N TYR A 207 11.85 -10.38 -10.52
CA TYR A 207 10.52 -10.34 -9.90
C TYR A 207 9.99 -11.74 -9.57
N ARG A 208 10.28 -12.73 -10.43
CA ARG A 208 9.94 -14.12 -10.13
C ARG A 208 10.66 -14.61 -8.87
N ASP A 209 11.94 -14.28 -8.75
CA ASP A 209 12.77 -14.69 -7.63
C ASP A 209 12.29 -14.05 -6.31
N ILE A 210 11.91 -12.76 -6.34
CA ILE A 210 11.26 -12.10 -5.19
C ILE A 210 9.95 -12.78 -4.82
N ALA A 211 9.09 -13.07 -5.80
CA ALA A 211 7.79 -13.69 -5.54
C ALA A 211 7.93 -15.09 -4.92
N ILE A 212 8.86 -15.91 -5.43
CA ILE A 212 9.16 -17.25 -4.88
C ILE A 212 9.69 -17.12 -3.46
N ARG A 213 10.69 -16.25 -3.24
CA ARG A 213 11.30 -16.04 -1.93
C ARG A 213 10.27 -15.67 -0.86
N VAL A 214 9.37 -14.74 -1.17
CA VAL A 214 8.29 -14.37 -0.26
C VAL A 214 7.31 -15.53 -0.06
N GLY A 215 6.94 -16.24 -1.12
CA GLY A 215 6.04 -17.38 -1.05
C GLY A 215 6.60 -18.49 -0.18
N ASP A 216 7.87 -18.87 -0.36
CA ASP A 216 8.54 -19.89 0.43
C ASP A 216 8.60 -19.50 1.91
N ASN A 217 8.96 -18.24 2.23
CA ASN A 217 8.96 -17.74 3.59
C ASN A 217 7.57 -17.76 4.25
N LEU A 218 6.51 -17.44 3.50
CA LEU A 218 5.14 -17.53 4.01
C LEU A 218 4.73 -18.97 4.29
N ILE A 219 5.10 -19.91 3.41
CA ILE A 219 4.83 -21.36 3.62
C ILE A 219 5.58 -21.85 4.86
N GLU A 220 6.85 -21.48 5.02
CA GLU A 220 7.66 -21.86 6.18
C GLU A 220 7.11 -21.29 7.50
N ALA A 221 6.58 -20.07 7.46
CA ALA A 221 6.03 -19.39 8.64
C ALA A 221 4.60 -19.83 9.00
N GLN A 222 3.94 -20.63 8.14
CA GLN A 222 2.59 -21.12 8.40
C GLN A 222 2.59 -22.14 9.53
N THR A 223 1.69 -21.98 10.49
CA THR A 223 1.51 -22.96 11.59
C THR A 223 0.91 -24.29 11.08
N GLU A 224 1.03 -25.33 11.87
CA GLU A 224 0.39 -26.63 11.57
C GLU A 224 -1.14 -26.53 11.43
N LEU A 225 -1.76 -25.53 12.04
CA LEU A 225 -3.20 -25.27 11.94
C LEU A 225 -3.58 -24.43 10.70
N GLY A 226 -2.59 -24.04 9.88
CA GLY A 226 -2.81 -23.35 8.60
C GLY A 226 -3.00 -21.85 8.69
N TYR A 227 -2.68 -21.22 9.82
CA TYR A 227 -2.69 -19.76 9.96
C TYR A 227 -1.27 -19.21 10.21
N TRP A 228 -1.11 -17.89 10.17
CA TRP A 228 0.12 -17.19 10.54
C TRP A 228 -0.08 -16.45 11.84
N GLU A 229 0.90 -16.54 12.74
CA GLU A 229 0.87 -15.82 14.01
C GLU A 229 1.18 -14.33 13.79
N SER A 230 0.54 -13.48 14.57
CA SER A 230 0.87 -12.06 14.56
C SER A 230 2.28 -11.84 15.10
N THR A 231 3.07 -11.04 14.40
CA THR A 231 4.39 -10.61 14.87
C THR A 231 4.31 -9.38 15.79
N ASN A 232 3.11 -8.91 16.10
CA ASN A 232 2.89 -7.77 16.96
C ASN A 232 2.68 -8.26 18.40
N ASP A 233 3.58 -7.93 19.31
CA ASP A 233 3.60 -8.39 20.70
C ASP A 233 2.29 -8.11 21.47
N ASP A 234 1.52 -7.12 21.03
CA ASP A 234 0.23 -6.74 21.62
C ASP A 234 -0.97 -7.55 21.11
N ILE A 235 -0.78 -8.39 20.08
CA ILE A 235 -1.87 -9.14 19.44
C ILE A 235 -1.52 -10.64 19.44
N VAL A 236 -2.11 -11.37 20.37
CA VAL A 236 -2.01 -12.83 20.39
C VAL A 236 -3.10 -13.40 19.47
N GLY A 237 -2.69 -14.07 18.40
CA GLY A 237 -3.62 -14.75 17.50
C GLY A 237 -3.21 -14.67 16.02
N PRO A 238 -4.10 -15.10 15.11
CA PRO A 238 -3.81 -15.09 13.68
C PRO A 238 -3.51 -13.70 13.14
N SER A 239 -2.47 -13.59 12.32
CA SER A 239 -2.14 -12.36 11.61
C SER A 239 -3.09 -12.11 10.45
N ASN A 240 -3.55 -10.87 10.30
CA ASN A 240 -4.30 -10.43 9.13
C ASN A 240 -3.39 -10.06 7.95
N ASP A 241 -2.10 -9.84 8.18
CA ASP A 241 -1.17 -9.35 7.16
C ASP A 241 -0.81 -10.41 6.12
N ALA A 242 -0.81 -11.69 6.51
CA ALA A 242 -0.53 -12.79 5.58
C ALA A 242 -1.74 -13.22 4.77
N THR A 243 -2.95 -12.87 5.20
CA THR A 243 -4.22 -13.25 4.54
C THR A 243 -4.71 -12.19 3.55
N ALA A 244 -4.09 -11.06 3.50
CA ALA A 244 -4.40 -9.97 2.59
C ALA A 244 -3.64 -10.07 1.27
#